data_3da2008dfed7fbba1e231cf57d56d366
#
_entry.id   3da2008dfed7fbba1e231cf57d56d366
#
_cell.length_a   1.000
_cell.length_b   1.000
_cell.length_c   1.000
_cell.angle_alpha   90.00
_cell.angle_beta   90.00
_cell.angle_gamma   90.00
#
_symmetry.space_group_name_H-M   'P 1'
#
loop_
_entity.id
_entity.type
_entity.pdbx_description
1 polymer ?
#
loop_
_entity_poly.entity_id
_entity_poly.type
_entity_poly.pdbx_seq_one_letter_code
_entity_poly.pdbx_strand_id
1 'polypeptide(L)'
;VGSDAVKYYTKINSVTEYSGKLLNGKYLPIINPSMLAFKPEVKPLFEQSKNNILDYISGELEETVIKAEQAVGIQNTEEANEWIRNCIDARPEYVALDSETTGLYPRDGHMLGISLSYEANYGVYIDVDCFNVRTEVLLQKLFNHTTVIFHNAKFDIAFFEYHFNFEFPQFEDTMLLHYLVDENPGTHGLKQLAMKFTPYGDYEKEQYDWIADYCKRTGTLRNDFTWDTIPFEIMKKYAAMDAVVTFLVYEKLVRIKKNTQLKRVYDDILIPGTKFLMGVQDNGVPFDKQRLYQAQELMQDEIDDAIKSLYEFPQVKQFEKVN
;
A
#
# COMPACT_ATOMS: atom_id res chain seq x y z
N VAL A 1 15.77 10.32 21.59
CA VAL A 1 17.09 10.93 21.30
C VAL A 1 17.04 11.43 19.85
N GLY A 2 17.41 12.69 19.59
CA GLY A 2 17.30 13.33 18.28
C GLY A 2 18.24 12.73 17.21
N SER A 3 17.97 13.12 15.94
CA SER A 3 18.71 12.64 14.75
C SER A 3 20.25 12.73 14.89
N ASP A 4 20.74 13.80 15.51
CA ASP A 4 22.18 14.03 15.67
C ASP A 4 22.85 12.99 16.57
N ALA A 5 22.16 12.57 17.64
CA ALA A 5 22.68 11.51 18.51
C ALA A 5 22.68 10.13 17.80
N VAL A 6 21.60 9.81 17.06
CA VAL A 6 21.57 8.57 16.25
C VAL A 6 22.70 8.58 15.25
N LYS A 7 22.89 9.67 14.51
CA LYS A 7 24.00 9.82 13.55
C LYS A 7 25.38 9.69 14.21
N TYR A 8 25.56 10.29 15.37
CA TYR A 8 26.85 10.24 16.09
C TYR A 8 27.22 8.82 16.52
N TYR A 9 26.27 8.10 17.16
CA TYR A 9 26.52 6.78 17.73
C TYR A 9 26.42 5.62 16.72
N THR A 10 25.57 5.74 15.69
CA THR A 10 25.27 4.63 14.77
C THR A 10 25.72 4.88 13.33
N LYS A 11 26.12 6.13 13.02
CA LYS A 11 26.45 6.60 11.66
C LYS A 11 25.27 6.56 10.68
N ILE A 12 24.06 6.42 11.19
CA ILE A 12 22.81 6.36 10.41
C ILE A 12 22.15 7.74 10.39
N ASN A 13 21.62 8.15 9.26
CA ASN A 13 21.09 9.50 9.07
C ASN A 13 19.56 9.62 9.35
N SER A 14 18.82 8.51 9.36
CA SER A 14 17.36 8.50 9.52
C SER A 14 16.95 7.87 10.84
N VAL A 15 16.37 8.65 11.74
CA VAL A 15 15.76 8.13 12.98
C VAL A 15 14.46 7.42 12.70
N THR A 16 13.65 7.94 11.77
CA THR A 16 12.33 7.38 11.44
C THR A 16 12.45 5.98 10.85
N GLU A 17 13.40 5.78 9.94
CA GLU A 17 13.64 4.51 9.27
C GLU A 17 14.13 3.40 10.22
N TYR A 18 14.90 3.79 11.24
CA TYR A 18 15.51 2.85 12.20
C TYR A 18 14.86 2.90 13.59
N SER A 19 13.73 3.59 13.72
CA SER A 19 13.03 3.69 14.99
C SER A 19 12.55 2.33 15.48
N GLY A 20 12.96 1.95 16.68
CA GLY A 20 12.63 0.66 17.28
C GLY A 20 13.48 -0.52 16.82
N LYS A 21 14.43 -0.34 15.89
CA LYS A 21 15.34 -1.42 15.45
C LYS A 21 16.60 -1.45 16.33
N LEU A 22 17.00 -2.66 16.72
CA LEU A 22 18.23 -2.84 17.48
C LEU A 22 19.44 -2.70 16.56
N LEU A 23 20.22 -1.63 16.77
CA LEU A 23 21.40 -1.33 15.98
C LEU A 23 22.67 -1.69 16.76
N ASN A 24 23.58 -2.40 16.10
CA ASN A 24 24.87 -2.83 16.68
C ASN A 24 24.69 -3.58 18.02
N GLY A 25 23.56 -4.27 18.22
CA GLY A 25 23.23 -4.98 19.45
C GLY A 25 23.08 -4.10 20.71
N LYS A 26 23.01 -2.77 20.55
CA LYS A 26 23.13 -1.83 21.67
C LYS A 26 22.21 -0.61 21.59
N TYR A 27 21.92 -0.10 20.41
CA TYR A 27 21.19 1.15 20.22
C TYR A 27 19.79 0.90 19.66
N LEU A 28 18.77 1.40 20.34
CA LEU A 28 17.39 1.42 19.86
C LEU A 28 16.98 2.88 19.62
N PRO A 29 17.05 3.38 18.37
CA PRO A 29 16.55 4.70 18.03
C PRO A 29 15.04 4.79 18.32
N ILE A 30 14.60 5.94 18.77
CA ILE A 30 13.17 6.25 18.89
C ILE A 30 12.92 7.67 18.37
N ILE A 31 11.86 7.85 17.60
CA ILE A 31 11.46 9.18 17.14
C ILE A 31 11.10 10.07 18.32
N ASN A 32 11.40 11.37 18.18
CA ASN A 32 11.09 12.33 19.23
C ASN A 32 9.56 12.42 19.42
N PRO A 33 9.02 12.25 20.65
CA PRO A 33 7.59 12.36 20.91
C PRO A 33 6.95 13.65 20.41
N SER A 34 7.71 14.75 20.32
CA SER A 34 7.20 16.00 19.77
C SER A 34 6.79 15.92 18.30
N MET A 35 7.34 14.96 17.54
CA MET A 35 6.93 14.73 16.14
C MET A 35 5.47 14.30 16.04
N LEU A 36 4.91 13.63 17.04
CA LEU A 36 3.51 13.19 17.06
C LEU A 36 2.52 14.35 16.95
N ALA A 37 2.91 15.55 17.40
CA ALA A 37 2.09 16.74 17.29
C ALA A 37 2.05 17.31 15.86
N PHE A 38 3.07 17.04 15.04
CA PHE A 38 3.19 17.56 13.68
C PHE A 38 2.96 16.50 12.61
N LYS A 39 3.17 15.21 12.96
CA LYS A 39 3.04 14.06 12.08
C LYS A 39 2.35 12.92 12.82
N PRO A 40 1.01 12.94 12.94
CA PRO A 40 0.24 11.89 13.63
C PRO A 40 0.47 10.49 13.03
N GLU A 41 0.78 10.41 11.74
CA GLU A 41 1.04 9.19 11.00
C GLU A 41 2.23 8.37 11.53
N VAL A 42 3.16 8.99 12.25
CA VAL A 42 4.30 8.26 12.87
C VAL A 42 3.97 7.67 14.25
N LYS A 43 2.76 7.87 14.77
CA LYS A 43 2.35 7.35 16.08
C LYS A 43 2.48 5.81 16.18
N PRO A 44 2.04 5.01 15.18
CA PRO A 44 2.23 3.55 15.24
C PRO A 44 3.69 3.15 15.37
N LEU A 45 4.57 3.79 14.61
CA LEU A 45 6.01 3.55 14.68
C LEU A 45 6.60 3.91 16.05
N PHE A 46 6.13 5.01 16.65
CA PHE A 46 6.55 5.41 17.99
C PHE A 46 6.11 4.37 19.05
N GLU A 47 4.86 3.91 19.01
CA GLU A 47 4.36 2.90 19.95
C GLU A 47 5.07 1.55 19.77
N GLN A 48 5.31 1.13 18.53
CA GLN A 48 6.11 -0.06 18.25
C GLN A 48 7.53 0.07 18.82
N SER A 49 8.21 1.20 18.57
CA SER A 49 9.54 1.45 19.10
C SER A 49 9.60 1.40 20.62
N LYS A 50 8.56 1.89 21.28
CA LYS A 50 8.42 1.82 22.73
C LYS A 50 8.28 0.36 23.21
N ASN A 51 7.46 -0.43 22.55
CA ASN A 51 7.29 -1.85 22.87
C ASN A 51 8.61 -2.62 22.66
N ASN A 52 9.30 -2.40 21.54
CA ASN A 52 10.60 -3.03 21.26
C ASN A 52 11.67 -2.67 22.31
N ILE A 53 11.61 -1.46 22.90
CA ILE A 53 12.48 -1.11 24.04
C ILE A 53 12.13 -1.95 25.27
N LEU A 54 10.85 -2.16 25.56
CA LEU A 54 10.43 -3.00 26.68
C LEU A 54 10.83 -4.46 26.47
N ASP A 55 10.62 -4.99 25.26
CA ASP A 55 11.01 -6.35 24.86
C ASP A 55 12.54 -6.55 24.92
N TYR A 56 13.32 -5.52 24.55
CA TYR A 56 14.78 -5.56 24.70
C TYR A 56 15.20 -5.61 26.16
N ILE A 57 14.55 -4.84 27.03
CA ILE A 57 14.85 -4.81 28.48
C ILE A 57 14.48 -6.13 29.14
N SER A 58 13.36 -6.78 28.70
CA SER A 58 12.92 -8.10 29.20
C SER A 58 13.74 -9.26 28.60
N GLY A 59 14.55 -9.02 27.58
CA GLY A 59 15.28 -10.05 26.84
C GLY A 59 14.41 -10.81 25.82
N GLU A 60 13.25 -10.30 25.50
CA GLU A 60 12.26 -10.91 24.60
C GLU A 60 12.30 -10.32 23.19
N LEU A 61 13.17 -9.34 22.92
CA LEU A 61 13.29 -8.74 21.60
C LEU A 61 13.91 -9.74 20.61
N GLU A 62 13.08 -10.27 19.75
CA GLU A 62 13.49 -11.06 18.59
C GLU A 62 13.43 -10.22 17.33
N GLU A 63 14.40 -10.38 16.43
CA GLU A 63 14.35 -9.77 15.11
C GLU A 63 13.35 -10.56 14.25
N THR A 64 12.28 -9.89 13.83
CA THR A 64 11.29 -10.53 12.95
C THR A 64 11.84 -10.58 11.53
N VAL A 65 12.27 -11.75 11.11
CA VAL A 65 12.75 -12.02 9.75
C VAL A 65 11.66 -12.72 8.97
N ILE A 66 11.31 -12.18 7.81
CA ILE A 66 10.40 -12.85 6.87
C ILE A 66 11.14 -14.04 6.27
N LYS A 67 10.66 -15.23 6.55
CA LYS A 67 11.23 -16.47 6.00
C LYS A 67 10.74 -16.68 4.58
N ALA A 68 11.57 -17.30 3.75
CA ALA A 68 11.25 -17.54 2.35
C ALA A 68 9.95 -18.36 2.16
N GLU A 69 9.67 -19.29 3.07
CA GLU A 69 8.44 -20.07 3.06
C GLU A 69 7.16 -19.28 3.40
N GLN A 70 7.29 -18.05 3.90
CA GLN A 70 6.17 -17.18 4.24
C GLN A 70 5.72 -16.29 3.08
N ALA A 71 6.58 -16.11 2.08
CA ALA A 71 6.34 -15.26 0.92
C ALA A 71 6.72 -16.02 -0.36
N VAL A 72 5.77 -16.74 -0.92
CA VAL A 72 5.97 -17.60 -2.09
C VAL A 72 5.57 -16.84 -3.37
N GLY A 73 6.34 -17.02 -4.43
CA GLY A 73 6.03 -16.46 -5.75
C GLY A 73 5.77 -17.57 -6.77
N ILE A 74 4.77 -17.39 -7.63
CA ILE A 74 4.37 -18.33 -8.67
C ILE A 74 4.43 -17.65 -10.03
N GLN A 75 5.23 -18.22 -10.95
CA GLN A 75 5.35 -17.82 -12.36
C GLN A 75 5.01 -18.96 -13.33
N ASN A 76 4.22 -19.92 -12.87
CA ASN A 76 3.78 -21.05 -13.69
C ASN A 76 2.28 -21.25 -13.56
N THR A 77 1.58 -21.33 -14.70
CA THR A 77 0.12 -21.43 -14.75
C THR A 77 -0.44 -22.67 -14.06
N GLU A 78 0.20 -23.82 -14.17
CA GLU A 78 -0.29 -25.04 -13.54
C GLU A 78 -0.10 -25.00 -12.01
N GLU A 79 1.02 -24.45 -11.55
CA GLU A 79 1.29 -24.23 -10.14
C GLU A 79 0.29 -23.22 -9.55
N ALA A 80 -0.01 -22.12 -10.27
CA ALA A 80 -1.04 -21.15 -9.87
C ALA A 80 -2.41 -21.82 -9.77
N ASN A 81 -2.80 -22.59 -10.78
CA ASN A 81 -4.07 -23.33 -10.78
C ASN A 81 -4.15 -24.38 -9.67
N GLU A 82 -3.05 -25.03 -9.33
CA GLU A 82 -2.98 -25.99 -8.22
C GLU A 82 -3.13 -25.29 -6.88
N TRP A 83 -2.40 -24.21 -6.67
CA TRP A 83 -2.50 -23.41 -5.44
C TRP A 83 -3.93 -22.89 -5.21
N ILE A 84 -4.56 -22.33 -6.25
CA ILE A 84 -5.94 -21.80 -6.14
C ILE A 84 -6.94 -22.92 -5.82
N ARG A 85 -6.77 -24.12 -6.45
CA ARG A 85 -7.60 -25.29 -6.11
C ARG A 85 -7.45 -25.71 -4.65
N ASN A 86 -6.20 -25.77 -4.17
CA ASN A 86 -5.92 -26.11 -2.79
C ASN A 86 -6.56 -25.10 -1.82
N CYS A 87 -6.52 -23.81 -2.16
CA CYS A 87 -7.21 -22.77 -1.41
C CYS A 87 -8.74 -22.96 -1.41
N ILE A 88 -9.35 -23.26 -2.57
CA ILE A 88 -10.79 -23.55 -2.68
C ILE A 88 -11.17 -24.79 -1.82
N ASP A 89 -10.36 -25.85 -1.88
CA ASP A 89 -10.61 -27.10 -1.14
C ASP A 89 -10.45 -26.93 0.38
N ALA A 90 -9.56 -26.03 0.80
CA ALA A 90 -9.40 -25.65 2.20
C ALA A 90 -10.62 -24.90 2.76
N ARG A 91 -11.47 -24.31 1.89
CA ARG A 91 -12.68 -23.56 2.24
C ARG A 91 -12.46 -22.50 3.33
N PRO A 92 -11.49 -21.60 3.14
CA PRO A 92 -11.26 -20.57 4.13
C PRO A 92 -12.48 -19.66 4.27
N GLU A 93 -12.78 -19.22 5.47
CA GLU A 93 -13.83 -18.22 5.72
C GLU A 93 -13.46 -16.89 5.07
N TYR A 94 -12.16 -16.56 5.10
CA TYR A 94 -11.60 -15.31 4.57
C TYR A 94 -10.36 -15.58 3.72
N VAL A 95 -10.19 -14.78 2.66
CA VAL A 95 -8.95 -14.68 1.91
C VAL A 95 -8.56 -13.21 1.73
N ALA A 96 -7.37 -12.84 2.18
CA ALA A 96 -6.83 -11.52 1.87
C ALA A 96 -6.33 -11.51 0.44
N LEU A 97 -6.60 -10.42 -0.27
CA LEU A 97 -6.24 -10.21 -1.67
C LEU A 97 -5.72 -8.79 -1.84
N ASP A 98 -4.63 -8.67 -2.57
CA ASP A 98 -4.05 -7.40 -2.95
C ASP A 98 -3.57 -7.48 -4.40
N SER A 99 -3.50 -6.35 -5.11
CA SER A 99 -3.11 -6.28 -6.51
C SER A 99 -1.89 -5.41 -6.74
N GLU A 100 -0.91 -5.92 -7.46
CA GLU A 100 0.22 -5.13 -7.96
C GLU A 100 -0.07 -4.60 -9.35
N THR A 101 0.13 -3.29 -9.53
CA THR A 101 -0.28 -2.59 -10.75
C THR A 101 0.78 -1.59 -11.21
N THR A 102 0.77 -1.25 -12.50
CA THR A 102 1.68 -0.24 -13.06
C THR A 102 1.23 1.19 -12.86
N GLY A 103 -0.02 1.41 -12.46
CA GLY A 103 -0.60 2.76 -12.33
C GLY A 103 -1.70 2.83 -11.29
N LEU A 104 -2.24 4.02 -11.09
CA LEU A 104 -3.30 4.28 -10.10
C LEU A 104 -4.71 4.07 -10.64
N TYR A 105 -4.87 4.00 -11.97
CA TYR A 105 -6.17 3.89 -12.62
C TYR A 105 -6.17 2.72 -13.60
N PRO A 106 -7.21 1.87 -13.58
CA PRO A 106 -7.28 0.68 -14.45
C PRO A 106 -7.19 0.98 -15.95
N ARG A 107 -7.65 2.17 -16.37
CA ARG A 107 -7.65 2.58 -17.80
C ARG A 107 -6.27 2.99 -18.32
N ASP A 108 -5.37 3.38 -17.40
CA ASP A 108 -4.02 3.87 -17.73
C ASP A 108 -2.93 2.90 -17.31
N GLY A 109 -3.30 1.86 -16.53
CA GLY A 109 -2.39 0.86 -16.00
C GLY A 109 -2.86 -0.57 -16.29
N HIS A 110 -2.00 -1.52 -16.00
CA HIS A 110 -2.29 -2.95 -16.06
C HIS A 110 -1.84 -3.64 -14.78
N MET A 111 -2.36 -4.84 -14.54
CA MET A 111 -1.97 -5.64 -13.38
C MET A 111 -0.65 -6.35 -13.66
N LEU A 112 0.21 -6.40 -12.66
CA LEU A 112 1.46 -7.16 -12.66
C LEU A 112 1.28 -8.53 -12.02
N GLY A 113 0.39 -8.63 -11.05
CA GLY A 113 0.07 -9.86 -10.36
C GLY A 113 -0.89 -9.63 -9.21
N ILE A 114 -1.18 -10.70 -8.50
CA ILE A 114 -2.04 -10.69 -7.31
C ILE A 114 -1.35 -11.38 -6.17
N SER A 115 -1.61 -10.95 -4.96
CA SER A 115 -1.19 -11.66 -3.77
C SER A 115 -2.36 -12.13 -2.95
N LEU A 116 -2.23 -13.32 -2.38
CA LEU A 116 -3.28 -14.01 -1.65
C LEU A 116 -2.74 -14.57 -0.32
N SER A 117 -3.56 -14.46 0.74
CA SER A 117 -3.30 -15.11 2.02
C SER A 117 -4.61 -15.54 2.68
N TYR A 118 -4.71 -16.78 3.10
CA TYR A 118 -5.87 -17.30 3.84
C TYR A 118 -5.50 -17.89 5.21
N GLU A 119 -4.24 -17.71 5.60
CA GLU A 119 -3.74 -18.12 6.90
C GLU A 119 -2.63 -17.16 7.39
N ALA A 120 -2.44 -17.13 8.69
CA ALA A 120 -1.41 -16.28 9.29
C ALA A 120 0.00 -16.70 8.84
N ASN A 121 0.84 -15.72 8.51
CA ASN A 121 2.26 -15.91 8.17
C ASN A 121 2.55 -16.70 6.89
N TYR A 122 1.60 -16.81 5.98
CA TYR A 122 1.82 -17.41 4.67
C TYR A 122 1.05 -16.64 3.60
N GLY A 123 1.74 -16.19 2.58
CA GLY A 123 1.17 -15.50 1.42
C GLY A 123 1.82 -15.96 0.12
N VAL A 124 1.07 -15.85 -0.95
CA VAL A 124 1.54 -16.15 -2.30
C VAL A 124 1.38 -14.92 -3.19
N TYR A 125 2.35 -14.66 -4.04
CA TYR A 125 2.24 -13.75 -5.16
C TYR A 125 2.17 -14.55 -6.46
N ILE A 126 1.14 -14.33 -7.25
CA ILE A 126 0.93 -14.98 -8.55
C ILE A 126 1.09 -13.91 -9.63
N ASP A 127 2.08 -14.10 -10.49
CA ASP A 127 2.33 -13.24 -11.65
C ASP A 127 1.13 -13.29 -12.61
N VAL A 128 0.72 -12.15 -13.15
CA VAL A 128 -0.42 -12.08 -14.08
C VAL A 128 -0.20 -12.89 -15.36
N ASP A 129 1.05 -13.09 -15.77
CA ASP A 129 1.41 -13.92 -16.92
C ASP A 129 1.01 -15.40 -16.74
N CYS A 130 0.71 -15.81 -15.50
CA CYS A 130 0.16 -17.14 -15.19
C CYS A 130 -1.34 -17.26 -15.49
N PHE A 131 -2.03 -16.14 -15.77
CA PHE A 131 -3.48 -16.15 -15.92
C PHE A 131 -3.87 -16.67 -17.30
N ASN A 132 -4.78 -17.61 -17.28
CA ASN A 132 -5.52 -18.07 -18.43
C ASN A 132 -6.99 -18.25 -18.04
N VAL A 133 -7.86 -18.57 -18.98
CA VAL A 133 -9.30 -18.75 -18.72
C VAL A 133 -9.59 -19.69 -17.55
N ARG A 134 -8.77 -20.74 -17.36
CA ARG A 134 -8.93 -21.67 -16.23
C ARG A 134 -8.57 -21.02 -14.90
N THR A 135 -7.49 -20.26 -14.86
CA THR A 135 -7.04 -19.52 -13.68
C THR A 135 -8.12 -18.51 -13.26
N GLU A 136 -8.65 -17.76 -14.22
CA GLU A 136 -9.73 -16.79 -14.00
C GLU A 136 -11.00 -17.45 -13.45
N VAL A 137 -11.43 -18.58 -14.03
CA VAL A 137 -12.59 -19.35 -13.54
C VAL A 137 -12.36 -19.87 -12.11
N LEU A 138 -11.16 -20.32 -11.78
CA LEU A 138 -10.83 -20.78 -10.44
C LEU A 138 -10.82 -19.62 -9.43
N LEU A 139 -10.23 -18.48 -9.79
CA LEU A 139 -10.24 -17.28 -8.94
C LEU A 139 -11.66 -16.80 -8.70
N GLN A 140 -12.49 -16.67 -9.74
CA GLN A 140 -13.88 -16.28 -9.58
C GLN A 140 -14.67 -17.27 -8.71
N LYS A 141 -14.39 -18.57 -8.83
CA LYS A 141 -14.97 -19.58 -7.96
C LYS A 141 -14.54 -19.39 -6.50
N LEU A 142 -13.27 -19.07 -6.24
CA LEU A 142 -12.78 -18.76 -4.89
C LEU A 142 -13.54 -17.55 -4.33
N PHE A 143 -13.60 -16.45 -5.06
CA PHE A 143 -14.24 -15.19 -4.63
C PHE A 143 -15.75 -15.32 -4.39
N ASN A 144 -16.42 -16.22 -5.10
CA ASN A 144 -17.85 -16.49 -4.90
C ASN A 144 -18.15 -17.26 -3.61
N HIS A 145 -17.19 -17.98 -3.04
CA HIS A 145 -17.40 -18.86 -1.88
C HIS A 145 -16.67 -18.41 -0.61
N THR A 146 -15.94 -17.32 -0.69
CA THR A 146 -15.09 -16.81 0.40
C THR A 146 -15.31 -15.31 0.55
N THR A 147 -15.27 -14.78 1.76
CA THR A 147 -15.21 -13.34 1.96
C THR A 147 -13.80 -12.84 1.64
N VAL A 148 -13.67 -11.95 0.66
CA VAL A 148 -12.37 -11.40 0.26
C VAL A 148 -12.04 -10.18 1.12
N ILE A 149 -10.85 -10.15 1.69
CA ILE A 149 -10.36 -9.05 2.53
C ILE A 149 -9.40 -8.21 1.71
N PHE A 150 -9.65 -6.93 1.64
CA PHE A 150 -8.79 -5.94 1.01
C PHE A 150 -8.26 -4.93 2.02
N HIS A 151 -7.25 -4.19 1.59
CA HIS A 151 -6.88 -2.93 2.20
C HIS A 151 -7.08 -1.79 1.19
N ASN A 152 -8.13 -0.98 1.34
CA ASN A 152 -8.61 -0.02 0.35
C ASN A 152 -9.24 -0.71 -0.89
N ALA A 153 -10.20 -1.59 -0.63
CA ALA A 153 -10.92 -2.45 -1.59
C ALA A 153 -11.29 -1.76 -2.92
N LYS A 154 -11.63 -0.47 -2.86
CA LYS A 154 -12.03 0.30 -4.04
C LYS A 154 -10.94 0.34 -5.12
N PHE A 155 -9.66 0.34 -4.73
CA PHE A 155 -8.54 0.34 -5.66
C PHE A 155 -8.45 -1.00 -6.40
N ASP A 156 -8.35 -2.08 -5.64
CA ASP A 156 -8.13 -3.43 -6.20
C ASP A 156 -9.32 -3.90 -7.02
N ILE A 157 -10.53 -3.77 -6.47
CA ILE A 157 -11.75 -4.19 -7.17
C ILE A 157 -11.89 -3.49 -8.52
N ALA A 158 -11.56 -2.19 -8.62
CA ALA A 158 -11.62 -1.48 -9.89
C ALA A 158 -10.68 -2.07 -10.95
N PHE A 159 -9.47 -2.51 -10.57
CA PHE A 159 -8.54 -3.19 -11.48
C PHE A 159 -9.05 -4.58 -11.86
N PHE A 160 -9.56 -5.34 -10.91
CA PHE A 160 -10.10 -6.69 -11.17
C PHE A 160 -11.34 -6.67 -12.06
N GLU A 161 -12.26 -5.76 -11.80
CA GLU A 161 -13.47 -5.60 -12.63
C GLU A 161 -13.11 -5.17 -14.07
N TYR A 162 -12.19 -4.21 -14.21
CA TYR A 162 -11.81 -3.67 -15.52
C TYR A 162 -11.03 -4.68 -16.39
N HIS A 163 -10.05 -5.40 -15.81
CA HIS A 163 -9.16 -6.27 -16.58
C HIS A 163 -9.67 -7.71 -16.72
N PHE A 164 -10.43 -8.22 -15.73
CA PHE A 164 -10.84 -9.63 -15.67
C PHE A 164 -12.35 -9.82 -15.50
N ASN A 165 -13.11 -8.74 -15.32
CA ASN A 165 -14.55 -8.79 -15.04
C ASN A 165 -14.87 -9.68 -13.81
N PHE A 166 -13.99 -9.67 -12.80
CA PHE A 166 -14.22 -10.39 -11.55
C PHE A 166 -15.28 -9.70 -10.70
N GLU A 167 -16.09 -10.51 -10.02
CA GLU A 167 -17.09 -10.05 -9.07
C GLU A 167 -16.67 -10.43 -7.64
N PHE A 168 -16.93 -9.54 -6.70
CA PHE A 168 -16.69 -9.76 -5.27
C PHE A 168 -18.00 -9.64 -4.49
N PRO A 169 -18.81 -10.72 -4.42
CA PRO A 169 -20.13 -10.68 -3.77
C PRO A 169 -20.05 -10.27 -2.30
N GLN A 170 -18.99 -10.76 -1.61
CA GLN A 170 -18.70 -10.47 -0.23
C GLN A 170 -17.25 -10.02 -0.09
N PHE A 171 -17.06 -8.81 0.41
CA PHE A 171 -15.72 -8.32 0.74
C PHE A 171 -15.71 -7.51 2.03
N GLU A 172 -14.53 -7.42 2.60
CA GLU A 172 -14.18 -6.63 3.78
C GLU A 172 -13.06 -5.66 3.43
N ASP A 173 -12.97 -4.54 4.15
CA ASP A 173 -11.93 -3.53 3.94
C ASP A 173 -11.31 -3.14 5.27
N THR A 174 -10.03 -3.46 5.45
CA THR A 174 -9.28 -3.18 6.67
C THR A 174 -9.04 -1.70 6.90
N MET A 175 -8.95 -0.88 5.85
CA MET A 175 -8.83 0.57 5.96
C MET A 175 -10.11 1.17 6.56
N LEU A 176 -11.27 0.75 6.07
CA LEU A 176 -12.57 1.20 6.59
C LEU A 176 -12.83 0.70 8.02
N LEU A 177 -12.45 -0.54 8.33
CA LEU A 177 -12.51 -1.06 9.70
C LEU A 177 -11.64 -0.24 10.66
N HIS A 178 -10.42 0.12 10.23
CA HIS A 178 -9.55 0.93 11.06
C HIS A 178 -10.07 2.35 11.23
N TYR A 179 -10.71 2.93 10.22
CA TYR A 179 -11.34 4.26 10.31
C TYR A 179 -12.37 4.34 11.44
N LEU A 180 -13.09 3.24 11.73
CA LEU A 180 -14.03 3.17 12.87
C LEU A 180 -13.33 3.12 14.24
N VAL A 181 -12.03 2.82 14.28
CA VAL A 181 -11.22 2.78 15.52
C VAL A 181 -10.50 4.10 15.75
N ASP A 182 -10.02 4.69 14.67
CA ASP A 182 -9.17 5.89 14.68
C ASP A 182 -9.51 6.73 13.45
N GLU A 183 -10.13 7.89 13.63
CA GLU A 183 -10.55 8.79 12.53
C GLU A 183 -9.44 9.75 12.07
N ASN A 184 -8.24 9.69 12.68
CA ASN A 184 -7.16 10.59 12.34
C ASN A 184 -6.61 10.31 10.93
N PRO A 185 -6.52 11.34 10.06
CA PRO A 185 -5.97 11.17 8.72
C PRO A 185 -4.50 10.71 8.76
N GLY A 186 -4.10 9.91 7.77
CA GLY A 186 -2.72 9.42 7.64
C GLY A 186 -2.36 8.23 8.55
N THR A 187 -3.34 7.65 9.28
CA THR A 187 -3.10 6.51 10.18
C THR A 187 -3.57 5.17 9.62
N HIS A 188 -4.22 5.17 8.45
CA HIS A 188 -4.94 4.01 7.93
C HIS A 188 -4.18 3.19 6.88
N GLY A 189 -3.01 3.66 6.44
CA GLY A 189 -2.22 2.93 5.44
C GLY A 189 -1.74 1.56 5.96
N LEU A 190 -1.62 0.58 5.07
CA LEU A 190 -1.27 -0.79 5.44
C LEU A 190 0.03 -0.88 6.25
N LYS A 191 1.04 -0.10 5.87
CA LYS A 191 2.31 -0.01 6.59
C LYS A 191 2.14 0.43 8.06
N GLN A 192 1.31 1.46 8.31
CA GLN A 192 1.03 1.93 9.67
C GLN A 192 0.27 0.87 10.47
N LEU A 193 -0.65 0.16 9.81
CA LEU A 193 -1.38 -0.93 10.44
C LEU A 193 -0.50 -2.16 10.67
N ALA A 194 0.42 -2.47 9.75
CA ALA A 194 1.43 -3.51 9.94
C ALA A 194 2.25 -3.27 11.21
N MET A 195 2.77 -2.06 11.36
CA MET A 195 3.55 -1.66 12.54
C MET A 195 2.76 -1.75 13.85
N LYS A 196 1.45 -1.50 13.79
CA LYS A 196 0.59 -1.45 14.97
C LYS A 196 0.05 -2.82 15.38
N PHE A 197 -0.22 -3.71 14.43
CA PHE A 197 -1.01 -4.91 14.65
C PHE A 197 -0.28 -6.21 14.30
N THR A 198 0.90 -6.14 13.67
CA THR A 198 1.63 -7.33 13.22
C THR A 198 3.11 -7.25 13.63
N PRO A 199 3.85 -8.36 13.64
CA PRO A 199 5.28 -8.34 13.87
C PRO A 199 6.09 -7.86 12.65
N TYR A 200 5.45 -7.61 11.50
CA TYR A 200 6.11 -7.36 10.20
C TYR A 200 6.26 -5.87 9.85
N GLY A 201 6.43 -4.99 10.81
CA GLY A 201 6.30 -3.54 10.69
C GLY A 201 7.08 -2.81 9.58
N ASP A 202 8.10 -3.41 8.96
CA ASP A 202 8.92 -2.76 7.91
C ASP A 202 9.28 -3.75 6.77
N TYR A 203 8.31 -4.58 6.40
CA TYR A 203 8.50 -5.60 5.38
C TYR A 203 8.77 -5.04 3.97
N GLU A 204 8.39 -3.78 3.71
CA GLU A 204 8.58 -3.10 2.42
C GLU A 204 10.02 -2.60 2.19
N LYS A 205 10.87 -2.62 3.23
CA LYS A 205 12.19 -1.97 3.19
C LYS A 205 13.07 -2.44 2.04
N GLU A 206 13.12 -3.74 1.80
CA GLU A 206 13.97 -4.32 0.74
C GLU A 206 13.58 -3.79 -0.65
N GLN A 207 12.29 -3.67 -0.91
CA GLN A 207 11.77 -3.12 -2.16
C GLN A 207 12.13 -1.65 -2.32
N TYR A 208 11.92 -0.83 -1.28
CA TYR A 208 12.27 0.59 -1.34
C TYR A 208 13.77 0.82 -1.49
N ASP A 209 14.61 0.05 -0.82
CA ASP A 209 16.06 0.11 -0.95
C ASP A 209 16.48 -0.25 -2.38
N TRP A 210 15.88 -1.29 -2.96
CA TRP A 210 16.13 -1.68 -4.34
C TRP A 210 15.73 -0.58 -5.34
N ILE A 211 14.54 0.02 -5.19
CA ILE A 211 14.07 1.10 -6.05
C ILE A 211 14.99 2.32 -5.93
N ALA A 212 15.42 2.68 -4.73
CA ALA A 212 16.32 3.80 -4.51
C ALA A 212 17.69 3.58 -5.18
N ASP A 213 18.23 2.37 -5.08
CA ASP A 213 19.48 1.97 -5.74
C ASP A 213 19.33 1.96 -7.27
N TYR A 214 18.23 1.40 -7.78
CA TYR A 214 17.91 1.40 -9.22
C TYR A 214 17.87 2.82 -9.77
N CYS A 215 17.09 3.73 -9.17
CA CYS A 215 16.97 5.11 -9.60
C CYS A 215 18.33 5.84 -9.58
N LYS A 216 19.13 5.61 -8.53
CA LYS A 216 20.47 6.20 -8.44
C LYS A 216 21.41 5.68 -9.52
N ARG A 217 21.38 4.40 -9.83
CA ARG A 217 22.27 3.73 -10.79
C ARG A 217 21.92 4.06 -12.23
N THR A 218 20.63 4.17 -12.56
CA THR A 218 20.14 4.45 -13.92
C THR A 218 19.98 5.93 -14.22
N GLY A 219 19.96 6.80 -13.19
CA GLY A 219 19.61 8.22 -13.34
C GLY A 219 18.11 8.46 -13.50
N THR A 220 17.27 7.44 -13.31
CA THR A 220 15.81 7.56 -13.42
C THR A 220 15.27 8.40 -12.27
N LEU A 221 14.45 9.40 -12.57
CA LEU A 221 13.75 10.15 -11.53
C LEU A 221 12.69 9.26 -10.86
N ARG A 222 12.45 9.47 -9.56
CA ARG A 222 11.45 8.66 -8.81
C ARG A 222 10.06 8.72 -9.43
N ASN A 223 9.67 9.85 -10.01
CA ASN A 223 8.38 10.05 -10.67
C ASN A 223 8.27 9.35 -12.03
N ASP A 224 9.40 9.00 -12.65
CA ASP A 224 9.47 8.30 -13.93
C ASP A 224 9.71 6.79 -13.76
N PHE A 225 9.77 6.34 -12.50
CA PHE A 225 9.93 4.92 -12.18
C PHE A 225 8.63 4.17 -12.42
N THR A 226 8.73 3.01 -13.08
CA THR A 226 7.59 2.13 -13.37
C THR A 226 7.71 0.82 -12.59
N TRP A 227 6.61 0.35 -12.03
CA TRP A 227 6.56 -0.78 -11.12
C TRP A 227 6.90 -2.12 -11.78
N ASP A 228 6.66 -2.26 -13.08
CA ASP A 228 7.06 -3.41 -13.91
C ASP A 228 8.58 -3.60 -14.03
N THR A 229 9.35 -2.61 -13.60
CA THR A 229 10.81 -2.68 -13.55
C THR A 229 11.32 -3.53 -12.38
N ILE A 230 10.50 -3.75 -11.36
CA ILE A 230 10.89 -4.49 -10.15
C ILE A 230 11.06 -5.98 -10.50
N PRO A 231 12.23 -6.59 -10.18
CA PRO A 231 12.41 -8.02 -10.40
C PRO A 231 11.41 -8.85 -9.61
N PHE A 232 10.96 -9.95 -10.20
CA PHE A 232 10.01 -10.87 -9.57
C PHE A 232 10.42 -11.30 -8.16
N GLU A 233 11.70 -11.59 -7.94
CA GLU A 233 12.22 -12.02 -6.62
C GLU A 233 12.06 -10.95 -5.51
N ILE A 234 12.06 -9.68 -5.89
CA ILE A 234 11.79 -8.56 -4.97
C ILE A 234 10.28 -8.36 -4.83
N MET A 235 9.55 -8.35 -5.97
CA MET A 235 8.11 -8.15 -6.01
C MET A 235 7.37 -9.21 -5.20
N LYS A 236 7.64 -10.51 -5.42
CA LYS A 236 6.95 -11.60 -4.74
C LYS A 236 6.99 -11.51 -3.22
N LYS A 237 8.13 -11.08 -2.69
CA LYS A 237 8.35 -11.01 -1.25
C LYS A 237 7.54 -9.88 -0.63
N TYR A 238 7.54 -8.73 -1.26
CA TYR A 238 6.76 -7.57 -0.86
C TYR A 238 5.27 -7.86 -1.01
N ALA A 239 4.80 -8.22 -2.21
CA ALA A 239 3.39 -8.43 -2.53
C ALA A 239 2.75 -9.54 -1.68
N ALA A 240 3.41 -10.70 -1.54
CA ALA A 240 2.90 -11.77 -0.69
C ALA A 240 2.72 -11.31 0.77
N MET A 241 3.61 -10.44 1.25
CA MET A 241 3.50 -9.89 2.61
C MET A 241 2.38 -8.88 2.75
N ASP A 242 2.01 -8.14 1.70
CA ASP A 242 0.83 -7.26 1.73
C ASP A 242 -0.45 -8.06 2.02
N ALA A 243 -0.63 -9.21 1.38
CA ALA A 243 -1.75 -10.10 1.67
C ALA A 243 -1.68 -10.69 3.09
N VAL A 244 -0.51 -11.13 3.56
CA VAL A 244 -0.33 -11.65 4.93
C VAL A 244 -0.64 -10.56 5.96
N VAL A 245 -0.13 -9.37 5.77
CA VAL A 245 -0.36 -8.23 6.68
C VAL A 245 -1.83 -7.83 6.68
N THR A 246 -2.46 -7.76 5.51
CA THR A 246 -3.89 -7.48 5.38
C THR A 246 -4.74 -8.50 6.14
N PHE A 247 -4.42 -9.79 6.03
CA PHE A 247 -5.08 -10.87 6.77
C PHE A 247 -4.93 -10.69 8.29
N LEU A 248 -3.70 -10.49 8.78
CA LEU A 248 -3.42 -10.32 10.21
C LEU A 248 -4.06 -9.05 10.80
N VAL A 249 -4.04 -7.95 10.04
CA VAL A 249 -4.72 -6.70 10.43
C VAL A 249 -6.22 -6.93 10.54
N TYR A 250 -6.82 -7.64 9.58
CA TYR A 250 -8.24 -7.99 9.63
C TYR A 250 -8.59 -8.77 10.88
N GLU A 251 -7.84 -9.82 11.22
CA GLU A 251 -8.07 -10.62 12.44
C GLU A 251 -8.11 -9.78 13.73
N LYS A 252 -7.35 -8.69 13.77
CA LYS A 252 -7.36 -7.74 14.90
C LYS A 252 -8.56 -6.81 14.84
N LEU A 253 -8.88 -6.28 13.66
CA LEU A 253 -9.89 -5.23 13.48
C LEU A 253 -11.32 -5.78 13.42
N VAL A 254 -11.54 -6.99 12.90
CA VAL A 254 -12.90 -7.58 12.78
C VAL A 254 -13.63 -7.66 14.12
N ARG A 255 -12.90 -7.68 15.23
CA ARG A 255 -13.44 -7.65 16.58
C ARG A 255 -14.27 -6.41 16.89
N ILE A 256 -14.08 -5.31 16.15
CA ILE A 256 -14.88 -4.09 16.30
C ILE A 256 -16.35 -4.35 15.95
N LYS A 257 -16.63 -5.30 15.06
CA LYS A 257 -17.98 -5.71 14.69
C LYS A 257 -18.79 -6.35 15.84
N LYS A 258 -18.14 -6.66 16.97
CA LYS A 258 -18.84 -7.04 18.22
C LYS A 258 -19.65 -5.86 18.79
N ASN A 259 -19.26 -4.62 18.51
CA ASN A 259 -20.06 -3.45 18.78
C ASN A 259 -21.14 -3.32 17.69
N THR A 260 -22.40 -3.53 18.06
CA THR A 260 -23.52 -3.53 17.12
C THR A 260 -23.74 -2.21 16.38
N GLN A 261 -23.40 -1.07 17.00
CA GLN A 261 -23.52 0.24 16.35
C GLN A 261 -22.42 0.40 15.30
N LEU A 262 -21.17 0.10 15.62
CA LEU A 262 -20.06 0.17 14.68
C LEU A 262 -20.23 -0.83 13.54
N LYS A 263 -20.71 -2.04 13.85
CA LYS A 263 -21.05 -3.04 12.83
C LYS A 263 -22.07 -2.49 11.84
N ARG A 264 -23.16 -1.83 12.30
CA ARG A 264 -24.16 -1.22 11.43
C ARG A 264 -23.57 -0.11 10.57
N VAL A 265 -22.72 0.76 11.13
CA VAL A 265 -22.05 1.80 10.34
C VAL A 265 -21.20 1.15 9.24
N TYR A 266 -20.47 0.11 9.57
CA TYR A 266 -19.64 -0.60 8.60
C TYR A 266 -20.47 -1.30 7.51
N ASP A 267 -21.38 -2.18 7.92
CA ASP A 267 -22.11 -3.06 6.99
C ASP A 267 -23.21 -2.32 6.21
N ASP A 268 -23.89 -1.33 6.84
CA ASP A 268 -25.07 -0.66 6.25
C ASP A 268 -24.70 0.67 5.55
N ILE A 269 -23.52 1.24 5.86
CA ILE A 269 -23.13 2.56 5.32
C ILE A 269 -21.81 2.47 4.56
N LEU A 270 -20.71 2.02 5.20
CA LEU A 270 -19.38 2.11 4.60
C LEU A 270 -19.21 1.16 3.42
N ILE A 271 -19.56 -0.11 3.56
CA ILE A 271 -19.43 -1.08 2.47
C ILE A 271 -20.38 -0.77 1.30
N PRO A 272 -21.70 -0.51 1.51
CA PRO A 272 -22.58 -0.07 0.42
C PRO A 272 -22.16 1.26 -0.20
N GLY A 273 -21.67 2.20 0.64
CA GLY A 273 -21.15 3.49 0.18
C GLY A 273 -19.94 3.33 -0.73
N THR A 274 -19.02 2.41 -0.38
CA THR A 274 -17.88 2.06 -1.23
C THR A 274 -18.33 1.52 -2.58
N LYS A 275 -19.27 0.57 -2.61
CA LYS A 275 -19.85 0.05 -3.86
C LYS A 275 -20.49 1.14 -4.71
N PHE A 276 -21.24 2.05 -4.09
CA PHE A 276 -21.82 3.20 -4.77
C PHE A 276 -20.74 4.12 -5.38
N LEU A 277 -19.70 4.44 -4.60
CA LEU A 277 -18.60 5.31 -5.06
C LEU A 277 -17.80 4.68 -6.20
N MET A 278 -17.60 3.36 -6.17
CA MET A 278 -16.98 2.63 -7.29
C MET A 278 -17.79 2.81 -8.58
N GLY A 279 -19.11 2.63 -8.54
CA GLY A 279 -19.98 2.86 -9.69
C GLY A 279 -19.96 4.31 -10.19
N VAL A 280 -19.93 5.30 -9.29
CA VAL A 280 -19.77 6.71 -9.65
C VAL A 280 -18.42 6.97 -10.34
N GLN A 281 -17.36 6.38 -9.82
CA GLN A 281 -16.00 6.55 -10.35
C GLN A 281 -15.85 5.89 -11.73
N ASP A 282 -16.43 4.73 -11.94
CA ASP A 282 -16.39 4.04 -13.23
C ASP A 282 -17.20 4.79 -14.31
N ASN A 283 -18.38 5.32 -13.98
CA ASN A 283 -19.16 6.17 -14.88
C ASN A 283 -18.40 7.45 -15.27
N GLY A 284 -17.56 7.98 -14.38
CA GLY A 284 -16.80 9.19 -14.60
C GLY A 284 -17.67 10.44 -14.75
N VAL A 285 -17.03 11.53 -15.21
CA VAL A 285 -17.70 12.80 -15.48
C VAL A 285 -17.60 13.12 -16.97
N PRO A 286 -18.73 13.39 -17.66
CA PRO A 286 -18.68 13.77 -19.06
C PRO A 286 -17.96 15.11 -19.22
N PHE A 287 -16.98 15.16 -20.12
CA PHE A 287 -16.20 16.35 -20.44
C PHE A 287 -16.43 16.78 -21.90
N ASP A 288 -16.73 18.06 -22.09
CA ASP A 288 -16.73 18.70 -23.41
C ASP A 288 -15.26 19.04 -23.78
N LYS A 289 -14.64 18.15 -24.57
CA LYS A 289 -13.25 18.29 -24.98
C LYS A 289 -13.01 19.60 -25.76
N GLN A 290 -13.97 20.05 -26.54
CA GLN A 290 -13.82 21.27 -27.35
C GLN A 290 -13.77 22.51 -26.46
N ARG A 291 -14.65 22.57 -25.43
CA ARG A 291 -14.61 23.64 -24.43
C ARG A 291 -13.35 23.59 -23.56
N LEU A 292 -12.87 22.39 -23.26
CA LEU A 292 -11.61 22.24 -22.49
C LEU A 292 -10.43 22.83 -23.25
N TYR A 293 -10.29 22.54 -24.54
CA TYR A 293 -9.23 23.12 -25.38
C TYR A 293 -9.36 24.64 -25.51
N GLN A 294 -10.57 25.16 -25.69
CA GLN A 294 -10.79 26.61 -25.71
C GLN A 294 -10.41 27.27 -24.40
N ALA A 295 -10.75 26.64 -23.26
CA ALA A 295 -10.34 27.15 -21.95
C ALA A 295 -8.82 27.12 -21.78
N GLN A 296 -8.15 26.06 -22.24
CA GLN A 296 -6.70 25.94 -22.21
C GLN A 296 -6.01 27.03 -23.02
N GLU A 297 -6.49 27.33 -24.24
CA GLU A 297 -5.96 28.42 -25.07
C GLU A 297 -6.12 29.76 -24.35
N LEU A 298 -7.30 30.08 -23.83
CA LEU A 298 -7.55 31.32 -23.11
C LEU A 298 -6.64 31.47 -21.88
N MET A 299 -6.46 30.40 -21.11
CA MET A 299 -5.57 30.41 -19.93
C MET A 299 -4.10 30.58 -20.36
N GLN A 300 -3.69 29.98 -21.48
CA GLN A 300 -2.34 30.14 -21.97
C GLN A 300 -2.07 31.58 -22.40
N ASP A 301 -3.02 32.22 -23.09
CA ASP A 301 -2.93 33.64 -23.48
C ASP A 301 -2.80 34.55 -22.24
N GLU A 302 -3.59 34.30 -21.19
CA GLU A 302 -3.49 35.04 -19.94
C GLU A 302 -2.12 34.86 -19.25
N ILE A 303 -1.58 33.62 -19.26
CA ILE A 303 -0.25 33.32 -18.71
C ILE A 303 0.82 34.07 -19.52
N ASP A 304 0.75 34.01 -20.84
CA ASP A 304 1.72 34.68 -21.72
C ASP A 304 1.69 36.20 -21.53
N ASP A 305 0.51 36.80 -21.38
CA ASP A 305 0.36 38.22 -21.11
C ASP A 305 0.87 38.61 -19.72
N ALA A 306 0.64 37.77 -18.71
CA ALA A 306 1.19 37.95 -17.36
C ALA A 306 2.73 37.87 -17.39
N ILE A 307 3.30 36.90 -18.11
CA ILE A 307 4.75 36.77 -18.31
C ILE A 307 5.31 38.01 -19.01
N LYS A 308 4.68 38.48 -20.11
CA LYS A 308 5.11 39.70 -20.81
C LYS A 308 5.13 40.90 -19.86
N SER A 309 4.06 41.05 -19.05
CA SER A 309 3.97 42.14 -18.08
C SER A 309 5.07 42.07 -17.02
N LEU A 310 5.41 40.88 -16.57
CA LEU A 310 6.54 40.67 -15.65
C LEU A 310 7.88 41.08 -16.29
N TYR A 311 8.08 40.76 -17.57
CA TYR A 311 9.29 41.15 -18.30
C TYR A 311 9.40 42.65 -18.58
N GLU A 312 8.36 43.45 -18.39
CA GLU A 312 8.46 44.91 -18.41
C GLU A 312 9.30 45.46 -17.24
N PHE A 313 9.41 44.71 -16.14
CA PHE A 313 10.20 45.11 -14.99
C PHE A 313 11.69 44.81 -15.21
N PRO A 314 12.59 45.83 -15.18
CA PRO A 314 14.03 45.61 -15.38
C PRO A 314 14.66 44.63 -14.39
N GLN A 315 14.11 44.54 -13.17
CA GLN A 315 14.57 43.67 -12.10
C GLN A 315 14.41 42.19 -12.48
N VAL A 316 13.32 41.84 -13.15
CA VAL A 316 13.06 40.43 -13.60
C VAL A 316 14.09 40.05 -14.65
N LYS A 317 14.33 40.91 -15.64
CA LYS A 317 15.36 40.70 -16.69
C LYS A 317 16.78 40.58 -16.11
N GLN A 318 17.05 41.28 -15.01
CA GLN A 318 18.35 41.23 -14.35
C GLN A 318 18.52 39.92 -13.57
N PHE A 319 17.45 39.45 -12.92
CA PHE A 319 17.46 38.19 -12.13
C PHE A 319 17.74 36.97 -13.03
N GLU A 320 17.12 36.85 -14.18
CA GLU A 320 17.36 35.76 -15.13
C GLU A 320 18.76 35.73 -15.75
N LYS A 321 19.46 36.86 -15.80
CA LYS A 321 20.83 36.91 -16.29
C LYS A 321 21.88 36.44 -15.28
N VAL A 322 21.48 36.28 -14.00
CA VAL A 322 22.37 35.94 -12.88
C VAL A 322 22.21 34.47 -12.47
N ASN A 323 21.11 33.80 -12.88
CA ASN A 323 20.83 32.39 -12.66
C ASN A 323 20.79 31.63 -14.00
#